data_63a6eb4e73f26ead6a9cd9e73a31fea0
#
_entry.id   63a6eb4e73f26ead6a9cd9e73a31fea0
#
_cell.length_a   1.000
_cell.length_b   1.000
_cell.length_c   1.000
_cell.angle_alpha   90.00
_cell.angle_beta   90.00
_cell.angle_gamma   90.00
#
_symmetry.space_group_name_H-M   'P 1'
#
loop_
_entity.id
_entity.type
_entity.pdbx_description
1 polymer ?
#
loop_
_entity_poly.entity_id
_entity_poly.type
_entity_poly.pdbx_seq_one_letter_code
_entity_poly.pdbx_strand_id
1 'polypeptide(L)'
;MKLTRLFTAVALIAPQIATAGPLEVQPVTENVWALVGPMAQRDADNLGNNATFGVIKTTEAVVLVDPGGSWKGAQMIDETIDSLTDQPVTHVINTGGQDHRWLGNGYWQAQGATVIASEAAVADQKDRGSMQMTGLSNFLGAGLDGTEPSYADVTFETGYTLTVGDRTFEIMHRGQAHTPGDSFVWLDEAEVMFTGDIVYVERLLGNGPQSNVKSWISVFEAMAAYDPAHIVPGHGHATTLETARQDTYAYLVNLRGEIGALIDEGGDIMDAPEIDQSQWSYLEQFENLAGRNAQTTFEQMEWE
;
A
#
# COMPACT_ATOMS: atom_id res chain seq x y z
N MET A 1 31.99 47.61 48.49
CA MET A 1 31.12 46.46 48.19
C MET A 1 30.73 46.56 46.72
N LYS A 2 31.33 45.74 45.82
CA LYS A 2 30.99 45.68 44.38
C LYS A 2 30.09 44.46 44.17
N LEU A 3 28.82 44.71 43.82
CA LEU A 3 27.89 43.64 43.43
C LEU A 3 28.21 43.21 41.99
N THR A 4 28.67 41.97 41.82
CA THR A 4 28.83 41.31 40.52
C THR A 4 27.51 40.69 40.14
N ARG A 5 26.84 41.21 39.12
CA ARG A 5 25.63 40.58 38.54
C ARG A 5 26.03 39.42 37.62
N LEU A 6 25.69 38.23 38.02
CA LEU A 6 25.77 37.03 37.15
C LEU A 6 24.60 37.09 36.13
N PHE A 7 24.89 37.19 34.85
CA PHE A 7 23.89 36.97 33.81
C PHE A 7 23.92 35.49 33.44
N THR A 8 22.85 34.78 33.76
CA THR A 8 22.62 33.42 33.30
C THR A 8 21.99 33.50 31.91
N ALA A 9 22.74 33.12 30.90
CA ALA A 9 22.21 32.96 29.52
C ALA A 9 21.36 31.68 29.46
N VAL A 10 20.06 31.82 29.30
CA VAL A 10 19.16 30.73 28.99
C VAL A 10 19.25 30.50 27.46
N ALA A 11 19.88 29.41 27.06
CA ALA A 11 19.85 28.97 25.70
C ALA A 11 18.44 28.46 25.37
N LEU A 12 17.68 29.18 24.57
CA LEU A 12 16.46 28.73 23.95
C LEU A 12 16.84 27.64 22.89
N ILE A 13 16.64 26.38 23.23
CA ILE A 13 16.64 25.30 22.27
C ILE A 13 15.35 25.46 21.46
N ALA A 14 15.44 26.01 20.26
CA ALA A 14 14.34 25.97 19.31
C ALA A 14 14.06 24.50 18.97
N PRO A 15 12.79 24.06 18.97
CA PRO A 15 12.47 22.73 18.46
C PRO A 15 12.94 22.68 17.00
N GLN A 16 13.83 21.75 16.67
CA GLN A 16 14.06 21.37 15.28
C GLN A 16 12.75 20.79 14.79
N ILE A 17 12.06 21.54 13.93
CA ILE A 17 11.02 20.98 13.08
C ILE A 17 11.81 20.08 12.14
N ALA A 18 11.82 18.78 12.43
CA ALA A 18 12.18 17.80 11.43
C ALA A 18 11.24 18.06 10.24
N THR A 19 11.79 18.50 9.12
CA THR A 19 11.04 18.47 7.86
C THR A 19 10.75 16.98 7.65
N ALA A 20 9.49 16.58 7.91
CA ALA A 20 9.05 15.23 7.59
C ALA A 20 9.38 15.00 6.13
N GLY A 21 10.22 14.00 5.84
CA GLY A 21 10.39 13.51 4.49
C GLY A 21 9.02 13.04 3.98
N PRO A 22 8.87 12.79 2.68
CA PRO A 22 7.58 12.42 2.09
C PRO A 22 7.02 11.09 2.60
N LEU A 23 7.76 10.33 3.42
CA LEU A 23 7.30 9.10 4.09
C LEU A 23 7.39 9.26 5.60
N GLU A 24 6.28 9.00 6.28
CA GLU A 24 6.24 8.93 7.75
C GLU A 24 6.68 7.53 8.22
N VAL A 25 7.59 7.47 9.19
CA VAL A 25 8.02 6.21 9.80
C VAL A 25 7.13 5.91 11.01
N GLN A 26 6.34 4.86 10.91
CA GLN A 26 5.50 4.38 12.00
C GLN A 26 6.03 3.04 12.53
N PRO A 27 6.51 2.95 13.78
CA PRO A 27 6.83 1.67 14.41
C PRO A 27 5.54 0.83 14.58
N VAL A 28 5.59 -0.46 14.19
CA VAL A 28 4.48 -1.41 14.33
C VAL A 28 4.73 -2.38 15.49
N THR A 29 5.85 -3.11 15.42
CA THR A 29 6.37 -3.95 16.50
C THR A 29 7.89 -3.86 16.53
N GLU A 30 8.56 -4.64 17.37
CA GLU A 30 10.03 -4.66 17.41
C GLU A 30 10.61 -5.07 16.06
N ASN A 31 11.47 -4.22 15.48
CA ASN A 31 12.10 -4.40 14.17
C ASN A 31 11.12 -4.47 12.98
N VAL A 32 9.90 -3.94 13.14
CA VAL A 32 8.89 -3.85 12.08
C VAL A 32 8.34 -2.43 12.02
N TRP A 33 8.38 -1.81 10.84
CA TRP A 33 7.90 -0.44 10.59
C TRP A 33 6.99 -0.39 9.36
N ALA A 34 6.04 0.52 9.38
CA ALA A 34 5.32 0.99 8.22
C ALA A 34 5.94 2.33 7.77
N LEU A 35 6.21 2.47 6.47
CA LEU A 35 6.56 3.74 5.85
C LEU A 35 5.30 4.27 5.18
N VAL A 36 4.69 5.29 5.77
CA VAL A 36 3.38 5.80 5.36
C VAL A 36 3.57 6.96 4.39
N GLY A 37 3.11 6.77 3.17
CA GLY A 37 3.04 7.84 2.17
C GLY A 37 1.79 8.71 2.33
N PRO A 38 1.71 9.86 1.64
CA PRO A 38 0.57 10.77 1.73
C PRO A 38 -0.71 10.12 1.17
N MET A 39 -1.86 10.49 1.76
CA MET A 39 -3.20 10.06 1.30
C MET A 39 -3.61 10.69 -0.04
N ALA A 40 -2.82 11.64 -0.53
CA ALA A 40 -3.00 12.31 -1.81
C ALA A 40 -2.82 11.36 -3.01
N GLN A 41 -3.05 11.88 -4.19
CA GLN A 41 -2.69 11.18 -5.43
C GLN A 41 -1.17 11.22 -5.65
N ARG A 42 -0.70 10.47 -6.66
CA ARG A 42 0.69 10.50 -7.10
C ARG A 42 1.05 11.87 -7.62
N ASP A 43 2.22 12.36 -7.27
CA ASP A 43 2.77 13.63 -7.74
C ASP A 43 4.30 13.61 -7.76
N ALA A 44 4.90 14.75 -8.19
CA ALA A 44 6.35 14.88 -8.30
C ALA A 44 7.05 14.89 -6.93
N ASP A 45 6.37 15.28 -5.85
CA ASP A 45 6.96 15.37 -4.51
C ASP A 45 7.00 14.00 -3.83
N ASN A 46 5.93 13.20 -3.98
CA ASN A 46 5.87 11.84 -3.43
C ASN A 46 6.51 10.78 -4.32
N LEU A 47 6.92 11.11 -5.55
CA LEU A 47 7.62 10.22 -6.50
C LEU A 47 6.86 8.90 -6.79
N GLY A 48 5.54 8.92 -6.67
CA GLY A 48 4.68 7.75 -6.80
C GLY A 48 4.47 6.96 -5.50
N ASN A 49 5.05 7.39 -4.39
CA ASN A 49 4.95 6.72 -3.08
C ASN A 49 3.74 7.21 -2.26
N ASN A 50 2.57 7.27 -2.86
CA ASN A 50 1.32 7.60 -2.17
C ASN A 50 0.66 6.37 -1.51
N ALA A 51 1.47 5.44 -1.03
CA ALA A 51 1.07 4.16 -0.45
C ALA A 51 1.84 3.90 0.86
N THR A 52 1.49 2.83 1.56
CA THR A 52 2.21 2.36 2.75
C THR A 52 3.06 1.16 2.38
N PHE A 53 4.31 1.14 2.88
CA PHE A 53 5.32 0.11 2.63
C PHE A 53 5.73 -0.54 3.95
N GLY A 54 6.11 -1.82 3.91
CA GLY A 54 6.55 -2.55 5.10
C GLY A 54 8.07 -2.73 5.16
N VAL A 55 8.68 -2.44 6.30
CA VAL A 55 10.12 -2.66 6.54
C VAL A 55 10.29 -3.62 7.70
N ILE A 56 10.93 -4.74 7.48
CA ILE A 56 11.17 -5.76 8.48
C ILE A 56 12.67 -6.05 8.59
N LYS A 57 13.25 -5.68 9.71
CA LYS A 57 14.65 -6.02 10.05
C LYS A 57 14.70 -7.42 10.64
N THR A 58 15.58 -8.26 10.09
CA THR A 58 15.89 -9.57 10.61
C THR A 58 17.28 -9.60 11.25
N THR A 59 17.76 -10.74 11.69
CA THR A 59 19.16 -10.88 12.18
C THR A 59 20.20 -10.81 11.07
N GLU A 60 19.80 -10.93 9.80
CA GLU A 60 20.74 -10.98 8.66
C GLU A 60 20.60 -9.80 7.71
N ALA A 61 19.37 -9.33 7.48
CA ALA A 61 19.08 -8.33 6.45
C ALA A 61 17.72 -7.68 6.67
N VAL A 62 17.34 -6.75 5.78
CA VAL A 62 16.00 -6.19 5.70
C VAL A 62 15.19 -6.87 4.61
N VAL A 63 13.92 -7.17 4.90
CA VAL A 63 12.88 -7.53 3.94
C VAL A 63 11.97 -6.32 3.76
N LEU A 64 11.76 -5.89 2.53
CA LEU A 64 10.88 -4.79 2.15
C LEU A 64 9.59 -5.34 1.54
N VAL A 65 8.44 -4.87 2.00
CA VAL A 65 7.14 -5.12 1.39
C VAL A 65 6.78 -3.89 0.57
N ASP A 66 6.71 -4.08 -0.74
CA ASP A 66 6.53 -3.11 -1.81
C ASP A 66 7.70 -2.12 -2.04
N PRO A 67 8.14 -2.01 -3.30
CA PRO A 67 9.40 -1.36 -3.66
C PRO A 67 9.33 0.15 -3.87
N GLY A 68 8.12 0.74 -3.88
CA GLY A 68 7.90 2.12 -4.30
C GLY A 68 7.42 2.28 -5.74
N GLY A 69 6.91 3.47 -6.07
CA GLY A 69 6.23 3.79 -7.33
C GLY A 69 7.14 4.22 -8.48
N SER A 70 8.43 4.39 -8.24
CA SER A 70 9.42 4.78 -9.23
C SER A 70 10.84 4.47 -8.75
N TRP A 71 11.84 4.61 -9.64
CA TRP A 71 13.25 4.50 -9.24
C TRP A 71 13.61 5.47 -8.12
N LYS A 72 13.24 6.74 -8.28
CA LYS A 72 13.49 7.78 -7.26
C LYS A 72 12.65 7.57 -6.01
N GLY A 73 11.44 7.02 -6.15
CA GLY A 73 10.60 6.63 -5.02
C GLY A 73 11.22 5.49 -4.22
N ALA A 74 11.80 4.49 -4.90
CA ALA A 74 12.55 3.41 -4.26
C ALA A 74 13.81 3.92 -3.54
N GLN A 75 14.56 4.85 -4.17
CA GLN A 75 15.70 5.51 -3.53
C GLN A 75 15.30 6.25 -2.25
N MET A 76 14.15 6.94 -2.25
CA MET A 76 13.61 7.62 -1.07
C MET A 76 13.26 6.63 0.06
N ILE A 77 12.73 5.45 -0.28
CA ILE A 77 12.48 4.38 0.69
C ILE A 77 13.80 3.88 1.27
N ASP A 78 14.83 3.68 0.45
CA ASP A 78 16.17 3.22 0.87
C ASP A 78 16.82 4.21 1.84
N GLU A 79 16.82 5.50 1.50
CA GLU A 79 17.30 6.58 2.40
C GLU A 79 16.53 6.60 3.75
N THR A 80 15.24 6.25 3.73
CA THR A 80 14.45 6.13 4.95
C THR A 80 14.84 4.91 5.77
N ILE A 81 15.08 3.75 5.11
CA ILE A 81 15.54 2.51 5.75
C ILE A 81 16.92 2.69 6.38
N ASP A 82 17.85 3.41 5.71
CA ASP A 82 19.18 3.74 6.24
C ASP A 82 19.12 4.51 7.56
N SER A 83 18.05 5.28 7.80
CA SER A 83 17.83 5.94 9.09
C SER A 83 17.42 4.99 10.22
N LEU A 84 16.95 3.77 9.89
CA LEU A 84 16.47 2.77 10.84
C LEU A 84 17.51 1.68 11.12
N THR A 85 18.34 1.34 10.13
CA THR A 85 19.32 0.23 10.25
C THR A 85 20.39 0.32 9.17
N ASP A 86 21.60 -0.17 9.48
CA ASP A 86 22.72 -0.31 8.52
C ASP A 86 22.65 -1.64 7.72
N GLN A 87 21.60 -2.47 7.92
CA GLN A 87 21.45 -3.74 7.20
C GLN A 87 20.91 -3.53 5.79
N PRO A 88 21.45 -4.23 4.77
CA PRO A 88 20.95 -4.07 3.39
C PRO A 88 19.58 -4.71 3.20
N VAL A 89 18.79 -4.15 2.28
CA VAL A 89 17.60 -4.82 1.76
C VAL A 89 18.02 -5.92 0.81
N THR A 90 17.69 -7.18 1.15
CA THR A 90 18.04 -8.35 0.33
C THR A 90 16.86 -8.99 -0.37
N HIS A 91 15.65 -8.72 0.10
CA HIS A 91 14.42 -9.24 -0.48
C HIS A 91 13.35 -8.14 -0.54
N VAL A 92 12.64 -8.10 -1.65
CA VAL A 92 11.49 -7.24 -1.87
C VAL A 92 10.29 -8.10 -2.24
N ILE A 93 9.16 -7.91 -1.57
CA ILE A 93 7.91 -8.63 -1.84
C ILE A 93 6.94 -7.66 -2.50
N ASN A 94 6.55 -7.91 -3.75
CA ASN A 94 5.48 -7.14 -4.38
C ASN A 94 4.13 -7.72 -3.96
N THR A 95 3.26 -6.88 -3.41
CA THR A 95 1.92 -7.29 -2.99
C THR A 95 0.88 -7.20 -4.10
N GLY A 96 1.20 -6.68 -5.28
CA GLY A 96 0.23 -6.58 -6.37
C GLY A 96 0.77 -6.00 -7.68
N GLY A 97 -0.14 -5.68 -8.59
CA GLY A 97 0.16 -5.16 -9.92
C GLY A 97 0.01 -3.65 -10.07
N GLN A 98 -0.38 -2.92 -9.00
CA GLN A 98 -0.47 -1.47 -9.04
C GLN A 98 0.93 -0.83 -9.05
N ASP A 99 1.10 0.29 -9.73
CA ASP A 99 2.39 0.96 -9.99
C ASP A 99 3.32 1.06 -8.77
N HIS A 100 2.83 1.53 -7.62
CA HIS A 100 3.62 1.66 -6.40
C HIS A 100 3.96 0.32 -5.72
N ARG A 101 3.43 -0.81 -6.23
CA ARG A 101 3.73 -2.16 -5.74
C ARG A 101 4.86 -2.85 -6.51
N TRP A 102 5.38 -2.23 -7.61
CA TRP A 102 6.38 -2.92 -8.41
C TRP A 102 7.34 -2.02 -9.22
N LEU A 103 7.00 -0.77 -9.56
CA LEU A 103 7.84 0.04 -10.46
C LEU A 103 9.19 0.45 -9.85
N GLY A 104 9.35 0.35 -8.54
CA GLY A 104 10.63 0.48 -7.84
C GLY A 104 11.56 -0.75 -7.94
N ASN A 105 11.09 -1.90 -8.47
CA ASN A 105 11.85 -3.15 -8.50
C ASN A 105 13.27 -3.00 -9.08
N GLY A 106 13.40 -2.26 -10.19
CA GLY A 106 14.69 -2.09 -10.87
C GLY A 106 15.76 -1.46 -9.99
N TYR A 107 15.40 -0.54 -9.10
CA TYR A 107 16.31 0.04 -8.12
C TYR A 107 16.86 -1.03 -7.16
N TRP A 108 15.99 -1.82 -6.56
CA TRP A 108 16.35 -2.85 -5.58
C TRP A 108 17.16 -3.99 -6.19
N GLN A 109 16.80 -4.43 -7.41
CA GLN A 109 17.56 -5.43 -8.16
C GLN A 109 18.96 -4.93 -8.51
N ALA A 110 19.12 -3.65 -8.84
CA ALA A 110 20.44 -3.04 -9.05
C ALA A 110 21.30 -3.01 -7.77
N GLN A 111 20.68 -3.00 -6.58
CA GLN A 111 21.33 -3.14 -5.28
C GLN A 111 21.55 -4.61 -4.87
N GLY A 112 21.11 -5.58 -5.68
CA GLY A 112 21.29 -7.01 -5.45
C GLY A 112 20.16 -7.69 -4.67
N ALA A 113 19.04 -7.01 -4.43
CA ALA A 113 17.89 -7.62 -3.79
C ALA A 113 17.15 -8.58 -4.75
N THR A 114 16.58 -9.64 -4.19
CA THR A 114 15.69 -10.57 -4.90
C THR A 114 14.25 -10.11 -4.77
N VAL A 115 13.55 -9.96 -5.89
CA VAL A 115 12.14 -9.55 -5.92
C VAL A 115 11.24 -10.77 -6.05
N ILE A 116 10.19 -10.83 -5.24
CA ILE A 116 9.22 -11.94 -5.16
C ILE A 116 7.82 -11.39 -5.42
N ALA A 117 7.02 -12.06 -6.29
CA ALA A 117 5.64 -11.68 -6.57
C ALA A 117 4.78 -12.90 -6.95
N SER A 118 3.46 -12.76 -6.88
CA SER A 118 2.57 -13.75 -7.49
C SER A 118 2.69 -13.75 -9.02
N GLU A 119 2.50 -14.90 -9.66
CA GLU A 119 2.46 -15.02 -11.13
C GLU A 119 1.39 -14.11 -11.73
N ALA A 120 0.24 -14.00 -11.05
CA ALA A 120 -0.86 -13.15 -11.47
C ALA A 120 -0.48 -11.64 -11.39
N ALA A 121 0.31 -11.21 -10.38
CA ALA A 121 0.80 -9.85 -10.30
C ALA A 121 1.78 -9.55 -11.45
N VAL A 122 2.71 -10.45 -11.75
CA VAL A 122 3.67 -10.29 -12.87
C VAL A 122 2.94 -10.25 -14.23
N ALA A 123 1.89 -11.06 -14.40
CA ALA A 123 1.08 -11.02 -15.61
C ALA A 123 0.38 -9.66 -15.78
N ASP A 124 -0.24 -9.16 -14.73
CA ASP A 124 -0.90 -7.85 -14.69
C ASP A 124 0.09 -6.68 -14.90
N GLN A 125 1.26 -6.73 -14.27
CA GLN A 125 2.35 -5.77 -14.45
C GLN A 125 2.80 -5.68 -15.92
N LYS A 126 2.92 -6.83 -16.60
CA LYS A 126 3.28 -6.90 -18.02
C LYS A 126 2.18 -6.35 -18.93
N ASP A 127 0.93 -6.64 -18.63
CA ASP A 127 -0.23 -6.19 -19.40
C ASP A 127 -0.43 -4.68 -19.29
N ARG A 128 -0.42 -4.14 -18.06
CA ARG A 128 -0.75 -2.73 -17.78
C ARG A 128 0.46 -1.80 -17.66
N GLY A 129 1.69 -2.32 -17.60
CA GLY A 129 2.89 -1.54 -17.30
C GLY A 129 3.09 -0.33 -18.20
N SER A 130 2.88 -0.45 -19.52
CA SER A 130 2.99 0.68 -20.45
C SER A 130 1.96 1.78 -20.15
N MET A 131 0.74 1.40 -19.79
CA MET A 131 -0.31 2.34 -19.43
C MET A 131 0.01 3.04 -18.11
N GLN A 132 0.48 2.30 -17.10
CA GLN A 132 0.91 2.83 -15.82
C GLN A 132 2.07 3.84 -15.99
N MET A 133 3.10 3.49 -16.75
CA MET A 133 4.23 4.38 -17.06
C MET A 133 3.78 5.65 -17.76
N THR A 134 2.88 5.55 -18.73
CA THR A 134 2.31 6.71 -19.44
C THR A 134 1.53 7.61 -18.47
N GLY A 135 0.69 7.02 -17.61
CA GLY A 135 -0.07 7.76 -16.60
C GLY A 135 0.86 8.48 -15.63
N LEU A 136 1.84 7.77 -15.08
CA LEU A 136 2.79 8.32 -14.12
C LEU A 136 3.66 9.44 -14.71
N SER A 137 4.01 9.39 -15.99
CA SER A 137 4.78 10.46 -16.63
C SER A 137 4.08 11.82 -16.55
N ASN A 138 2.75 11.84 -16.54
CA ASN A 138 1.96 13.05 -16.40
C ASN A 138 1.92 13.58 -14.95
N PHE A 139 2.04 12.70 -13.95
CA PHE A 139 1.97 13.08 -12.54
C PHE A 139 3.36 13.39 -11.97
N LEU A 140 4.37 12.60 -12.31
CA LEU A 140 5.71 12.67 -11.73
C LEU A 140 6.67 13.54 -12.54
N GLY A 141 6.44 13.71 -13.85
CA GLY A 141 7.38 14.39 -14.71
C GLY A 141 8.81 13.80 -14.60
N ALA A 142 9.80 14.63 -14.28
CA ALA A 142 11.18 14.19 -14.05
C ALA A 142 11.35 13.27 -12.82
N GLY A 143 10.36 13.14 -11.95
CA GLY A 143 10.34 12.18 -10.86
C GLY A 143 10.36 10.73 -11.34
N LEU A 144 9.93 10.48 -12.59
CA LEU A 144 9.91 9.14 -13.19
C LEU A 144 11.24 8.76 -13.87
N ASP A 145 12.22 9.69 -14.02
CA ASP A 145 13.48 9.42 -14.68
C ASP A 145 14.23 8.24 -14.02
N GLY A 146 14.73 7.34 -14.87
CA GLY A 146 15.41 6.12 -14.44
C GLY A 146 14.50 4.94 -14.16
N THR A 147 13.18 5.16 -14.11
CA THR A 147 12.22 4.08 -13.90
C THR A 147 12.00 3.29 -15.19
N GLU A 148 12.28 2.01 -15.14
CA GLU A 148 11.99 1.05 -16.21
C GLU A 148 11.24 -0.16 -15.63
N PRO A 149 10.29 -0.74 -16.36
CA PRO A 149 9.61 -1.95 -15.92
C PRO A 149 10.60 -3.08 -15.65
N SER A 150 10.67 -3.53 -14.39
CA SER A 150 11.47 -4.67 -13.96
C SER A 150 10.60 -5.60 -13.11
N TYR A 151 10.60 -6.89 -13.44
CA TYR A 151 9.68 -7.87 -12.89
C TYR A 151 10.36 -8.72 -11.82
N ALA A 152 9.56 -9.47 -11.05
CA ALA A 152 10.05 -10.35 -10.00
C ALA A 152 11.00 -11.44 -10.52
N ASP A 153 12.03 -11.74 -9.72
CA ASP A 153 13.00 -12.81 -9.95
C ASP A 153 12.42 -14.18 -9.58
N VAL A 154 11.57 -14.20 -8.55
CA VAL A 154 10.88 -15.38 -8.03
C VAL A 154 9.38 -15.17 -8.11
N THR A 155 8.66 -16.12 -8.70
CA THR A 155 7.21 -16.08 -8.79
C THR A 155 6.57 -17.29 -8.11
N PHE A 156 5.33 -17.13 -7.66
CA PHE A 156 4.53 -18.20 -7.06
C PHE A 156 3.05 -18.10 -7.51
N GLU A 157 2.36 -19.23 -7.53
CA GLU A 157 0.96 -19.29 -7.94
C GLU A 157 0.00 -18.85 -6.81
N THR A 158 0.03 -19.52 -5.67
CA THR A 158 -0.93 -19.30 -4.57
C THR A 158 -0.29 -18.96 -3.23
N GLY A 159 0.97 -19.28 -3.04
CA GLY A 159 1.69 -19.01 -1.81
C GLY A 159 3.17 -19.30 -1.91
N TYR A 160 3.94 -18.59 -1.12
CA TYR A 160 5.39 -18.73 -1.01
C TYR A 160 5.82 -18.48 0.44
N THR A 161 6.77 -19.30 0.93
CA THR A 161 7.36 -19.09 2.25
C THR A 161 8.81 -18.62 2.08
N LEU A 162 9.12 -17.45 2.61
CA LEU A 162 10.45 -16.86 2.63
C LEU A 162 10.98 -16.87 4.07
N THR A 163 12.20 -17.36 4.28
CA THR A 163 12.90 -17.23 5.57
C THR A 163 14.16 -16.40 5.38
N VAL A 164 14.33 -15.34 6.17
CA VAL A 164 15.52 -14.48 6.18
C VAL A 164 15.92 -14.29 7.66
N GLY A 165 17.13 -14.71 8.00
CA GLY A 165 17.60 -14.68 9.38
C GLY A 165 16.66 -15.45 10.32
N ASP A 166 16.12 -14.74 11.30
CA ASP A 166 15.22 -15.26 12.34
C ASP A 166 13.72 -15.08 12.01
N ARG A 167 13.36 -14.59 10.81
CA ARG A 167 11.98 -14.28 10.43
C ARG A 167 11.51 -15.16 9.28
N THR A 168 10.24 -15.59 9.36
CA THR A 168 9.56 -16.36 8.31
C THR A 168 8.31 -15.62 7.84
N PHE A 169 8.21 -15.41 6.54
CA PHE A 169 7.16 -14.69 5.87
C PHE A 169 6.30 -15.67 5.06
N GLU A 170 5.00 -15.71 5.33
CA GLU A 170 4.04 -16.43 4.50
C GLU A 170 3.41 -15.43 3.53
N ILE A 171 3.69 -15.59 2.24
CA ILE A 171 3.20 -14.70 1.17
C ILE A 171 2.08 -15.44 0.46
N MET A 172 0.87 -14.85 0.44
CA MET A 172 -0.34 -15.55 0.02
C MET A 172 -1.12 -14.74 -1.02
N HIS A 173 -1.35 -15.36 -2.20
CA HIS A 173 -2.32 -14.90 -3.18
C HIS A 173 -3.61 -15.74 -3.06
N ARG A 174 -4.75 -15.09 -2.86
CA ARG A 174 -6.04 -15.76 -2.64
C ARG A 174 -7.11 -15.37 -3.67
N GLY A 175 -6.74 -14.61 -4.68
CA GLY A 175 -7.63 -14.15 -5.73
C GLY A 175 -7.44 -12.68 -6.05
N GLN A 176 -8.18 -12.23 -7.05
CA GLN A 176 -8.20 -10.84 -7.48
C GLN A 176 -8.88 -9.95 -6.42
N ALA A 177 -8.24 -8.84 -6.08
CA ALA A 177 -8.83 -7.80 -5.23
C ALA A 177 -8.83 -6.45 -5.95
N HIS A 178 -7.96 -5.50 -5.56
CA HIS A 178 -7.75 -4.25 -6.27
C HIS A 178 -7.10 -4.49 -7.64
N THR A 179 -6.19 -5.47 -7.71
CA THR A 179 -5.58 -5.95 -8.96
C THR A 179 -5.63 -7.47 -9.06
N PRO A 180 -5.43 -8.07 -10.26
CA PRO A 180 -5.52 -9.52 -10.43
C PRO A 180 -4.60 -10.33 -9.53
N GLY A 181 -3.43 -9.79 -9.16
CA GLY A 181 -2.37 -10.52 -8.47
C GLY A 181 -2.13 -10.10 -7.03
N ASP A 182 -3.09 -9.42 -6.39
CA ASP A 182 -2.91 -8.95 -5.01
C ASP A 182 -2.62 -10.08 -4.05
N SER A 183 -1.66 -9.84 -3.16
CA SER A 183 -1.17 -10.79 -2.17
C SER A 183 -1.03 -10.09 -0.82
N PHE A 184 -1.09 -10.86 0.25
CA PHE A 184 -0.77 -10.38 1.59
C PHE A 184 0.41 -11.18 2.18
N VAL A 185 1.10 -10.59 3.13
CA VAL A 185 2.27 -11.18 3.79
C VAL A 185 1.99 -11.29 5.28
N TRP A 186 2.07 -12.50 5.81
CA TRP A 186 1.90 -12.81 7.22
C TRP A 186 3.24 -13.04 7.89
N LEU A 187 3.47 -12.35 8.99
CA LEU A 187 4.62 -12.49 9.90
C LEU A 187 4.11 -12.99 11.26
N ASP A 188 4.05 -14.32 11.43
CA ASP A 188 3.36 -14.99 12.52
C ASP A 188 3.90 -14.58 13.90
N GLU A 189 5.23 -14.59 14.08
CA GLU A 189 5.86 -14.31 15.38
C GLU A 189 5.66 -12.86 15.85
N ALA A 190 5.29 -11.95 14.98
CA ALA A 190 4.97 -10.55 15.28
C ALA A 190 3.47 -10.25 15.21
N GLU A 191 2.66 -11.21 14.79
CA GLU A 191 1.22 -11.08 14.53
C GLU A 191 0.89 -9.87 13.61
N VAL A 192 1.79 -9.61 12.61
CA VAL A 192 1.69 -8.51 11.66
C VAL A 192 1.27 -9.01 10.29
N MET A 193 0.25 -8.39 9.71
CA MET A 193 -0.22 -8.62 8.36
C MET A 193 0.08 -7.41 7.48
N PHE A 194 0.86 -7.59 6.42
CA PHE A 194 1.03 -6.59 5.35
C PHE A 194 0.09 -6.93 4.21
N THR A 195 -0.79 -6.01 3.86
CA THR A 195 -1.94 -6.34 3.01
C THR A 195 -1.85 -5.81 1.59
N GLY A 196 -0.90 -4.91 1.29
CA GLY A 196 -0.95 -4.18 0.03
C GLY A 196 -2.34 -3.58 -0.20
N ASP A 197 -2.73 -3.47 -1.44
CA ASP A 197 -4.00 -2.85 -1.86
C ASP A 197 -5.27 -3.67 -1.53
N ILE A 198 -5.15 -4.75 -0.74
CA ILE A 198 -6.31 -5.45 -0.18
C ILE A 198 -6.99 -4.60 0.90
N VAL A 199 -6.21 -3.80 1.67
CA VAL A 199 -6.73 -2.94 2.75
C VAL A 199 -6.33 -1.48 2.55
N TYR A 200 -7.32 -0.61 2.64
CA TYR A 200 -7.21 0.84 2.69
C TYR A 200 -7.83 1.33 4.00
N VAL A 201 -7.16 2.22 4.71
CA VAL A 201 -7.72 2.95 5.87
C VAL A 201 -7.45 4.44 5.72
N GLU A 202 -8.23 5.28 6.41
CA GLU A 202 -8.12 6.75 6.35
C GLU A 202 -8.37 7.36 4.96
N ARG A 203 -8.27 6.56 3.90
CA ARG A 203 -8.50 6.92 2.51
C ARG A 203 -9.46 5.93 1.88
N LEU A 204 -10.39 6.42 1.07
CA LEU A 204 -11.28 5.55 0.31
C LEU A 204 -10.48 4.75 -0.73
N LEU A 205 -10.75 3.44 -0.80
CA LEU A 205 -10.18 2.56 -1.82
C LEU A 205 -10.64 2.99 -3.23
N GLY A 206 -9.83 2.65 -4.24
CA GLY A 206 -10.23 2.82 -5.64
C GLY A 206 -10.70 1.49 -6.24
N ASN A 207 -11.93 1.43 -6.74
CA ASN A 207 -12.39 0.31 -7.55
C ASN A 207 -12.25 0.67 -9.03
N GLY A 208 -11.41 -0.07 -9.75
CA GLY A 208 -11.11 0.18 -11.17
C GLY A 208 -11.48 -1.01 -12.06
N PRO A 209 -11.32 -0.88 -13.38
CA PRO A 209 -11.62 -1.96 -14.32
C PRO A 209 -10.83 -3.26 -14.06
N GLN A 210 -9.65 -3.13 -13.42
CA GLN A 210 -8.79 -4.26 -13.03
C GLN A 210 -9.17 -4.87 -11.69
N SER A 211 -10.15 -4.31 -10.96
CA SER A 211 -10.58 -4.79 -9.65
C SER A 211 -11.73 -5.79 -9.78
N ASN A 212 -11.95 -6.59 -8.73
CA ASN A 212 -13.14 -7.46 -8.63
C ASN A 212 -13.68 -7.41 -7.21
N VAL A 213 -14.74 -6.62 -7.00
CA VAL A 213 -15.29 -6.36 -5.66
C VAL A 213 -15.76 -7.64 -4.95
N LYS A 214 -16.37 -8.58 -5.68
CA LYS A 214 -16.84 -9.85 -5.11
C LYS A 214 -15.68 -10.72 -4.60
N SER A 215 -14.65 -10.89 -5.44
CA SER A 215 -13.44 -11.62 -5.07
C SER A 215 -12.67 -10.88 -3.98
N TRP A 216 -12.61 -9.54 -4.02
CA TRP A 216 -11.92 -8.73 -3.02
C TRP A 216 -12.48 -8.95 -1.60
N ILE A 217 -13.81 -9.03 -1.46
CA ILE A 217 -14.46 -9.39 -0.19
C ILE A 217 -13.94 -10.75 0.32
N SER A 218 -13.90 -11.77 -0.56
CA SER A 218 -13.42 -13.11 -0.19
C SER A 218 -11.93 -13.14 0.16
N VAL A 219 -11.10 -12.34 -0.56
CA VAL A 219 -9.66 -12.19 -0.27
C VAL A 219 -9.44 -11.52 1.09
N PHE A 220 -10.22 -10.47 1.39
CA PHE A 220 -10.20 -9.84 2.71
C PHE A 220 -10.56 -10.82 3.82
N GLU A 221 -11.61 -11.63 3.64
CA GLU A 221 -12.03 -12.66 4.61
C GLU A 221 -10.94 -13.71 4.83
N ALA A 222 -10.26 -14.15 3.75
CA ALA A 222 -9.16 -15.09 3.84
C ALA A 222 -7.96 -14.51 4.62
N MET A 223 -7.63 -13.22 4.41
CA MET A 223 -6.61 -12.50 5.17
C MET A 223 -7.03 -12.33 6.64
N ALA A 224 -8.27 -11.93 6.88
CA ALA A 224 -8.80 -11.69 8.23
C ALA A 224 -8.91 -12.98 9.10
N ALA A 225 -8.93 -14.16 8.47
CA ALA A 225 -8.96 -15.44 9.17
C ALA A 225 -7.64 -15.76 9.93
N TYR A 226 -6.55 -15.05 9.63
CA TYR A 226 -5.29 -15.12 10.40
C TYR A 226 -5.38 -14.41 11.76
N ASP A 227 -6.43 -13.59 11.98
CA ASP A 227 -6.68 -12.80 13.18
C ASP A 227 -5.46 -11.93 13.60
N PRO A 228 -4.92 -11.11 12.66
CA PRO A 228 -3.72 -10.32 12.94
C PRO A 228 -3.96 -9.28 14.03
N ALA A 229 -2.98 -9.14 14.95
CA ALA A 229 -2.99 -8.09 15.96
C ALA A 229 -2.69 -6.71 15.33
N HIS A 230 -1.85 -6.71 14.28
CA HIS A 230 -1.44 -5.50 13.57
C HIS A 230 -1.63 -5.67 12.07
N ILE A 231 -2.17 -4.63 11.41
CA ILE A 231 -2.28 -4.55 9.96
C ILE A 231 -1.45 -3.37 9.46
N VAL A 232 -0.56 -3.63 8.53
CA VAL A 232 0.08 -2.62 7.69
C VAL A 232 -0.69 -2.59 6.38
N PRO A 233 -1.57 -1.59 6.17
CA PRO A 233 -2.44 -1.51 5.00
C PRO A 233 -1.66 -1.09 3.76
N GLY A 234 -2.29 -1.18 2.60
CA GLY A 234 -1.74 -0.60 1.37
C GLY A 234 -1.76 0.92 1.37
N HIS A 235 -2.72 1.53 2.05
CA HIS A 235 -2.84 2.98 2.22
C HIS A 235 -3.35 3.29 3.63
N GLY A 236 -2.77 4.30 4.25
CA GLY A 236 -3.05 4.70 5.62
C GLY A 236 -2.04 4.17 6.62
N HIS A 237 -2.23 4.52 7.88
CA HIS A 237 -1.36 4.11 8.97
C HIS A 237 -1.57 2.65 9.35
N ALA A 238 -0.53 2.02 9.93
CA ALA A 238 -0.68 0.71 10.54
C ALA A 238 -1.77 0.74 11.62
N THR A 239 -2.62 -0.27 11.61
CA THR A 239 -3.91 -0.26 12.30
C THR A 239 -4.32 -1.64 12.82
N THR A 240 -5.58 -1.80 13.21
CA THR A 240 -6.20 -3.04 13.68
C THR A 240 -7.07 -3.68 12.60
N LEU A 241 -7.38 -4.98 12.78
CA LEU A 241 -8.33 -5.68 11.92
C LEU A 241 -9.73 -5.04 11.97
N GLU A 242 -10.13 -4.47 13.10
CA GLU A 242 -11.44 -3.81 13.25
C GLU A 242 -11.54 -2.56 12.36
N THR A 243 -10.52 -1.69 12.38
CA THR A 243 -10.47 -0.51 11.50
C THR A 243 -10.44 -0.92 10.02
N ALA A 244 -9.63 -1.93 9.66
CA ALA A 244 -9.59 -2.46 8.30
C ALA A 244 -10.95 -2.99 7.84
N ARG A 245 -11.71 -3.65 8.73
CA ARG A 245 -13.09 -4.10 8.47
C ARG A 245 -14.03 -2.94 8.24
N GLN A 246 -13.92 -1.88 9.02
CA GLN A 246 -14.79 -0.70 8.90
C GLN A 246 -14.53 0.06 7.60
N ASP A 247 -13.26 0.37 7.31
CA ASP A 247 -12.89 1.27 6.21
C ASP A 247 -12.89 0.57 4.84
N THR A 248 -12.53 -0.72 4.80
CA THR A 248 -12.41 -1.48 3.54
C THR A 248 -13.54 -2.49 3.37
N TYR A 249 -13.65 -3.47 4.25
CA TYR A 249 -14.58 -4.59 4.06
C TYR A 249 -16.05 -4.16 4.06
N ALA A 250 -16.45 -3.39 5.06
CA ALA A 250 -17.83 -2.90 5.17
C ALA A 250 -18.19 -1.99 3.98
N TYR A 251 -17.23 -1.20 3.48
CA TYR A 251 -17.43 -0.39 2.28
C TYR A 251 -17.69 -1.27 1.03
N LEU A 252 -16.87 -2.30 0.80
CA LEU A 252 -17.06 -3.22 -0.33
C LEU A 252 -18.40 -3.96 -0.26
N VAL A 253 -18.79 -4.39 0.95
CA VAL A 253 -20.11 -5.05 1.17
C VAL A 253 -21.25 -4.08 0.91
N ASN A 254 -21.14 -2.82 1.40
CA ASN A 254 -22.14 -1.77 1.13
C ASN A 254 -22.28 -1.51 -0.37
N LEU A 255 -21.17 -1.32 -1.09
CA LEU A 255 -21.21 -1.10 -2.54
C LEU A 255 -22.02 -2.20 -3.26
N ARG A 256 -21.74 -3.45 -2.95
CA ARG A 256 -22.48 -4.57 -3.56
C ARG A 256 -23.94 -4.61 -3.14
N GLY A 257 -24.23 -4.30 -1.88
CA GLY A 257 -25.60 -4.26 -1.37
C GLY A 257 -26.46 -3.19 -2.05
N GLU A 258 -25.97 -1.97 -2.06
CA GLU A 258 -26.67 -0.82 -2.66
C GLU A 258 -26.81 -0.95 -4.19
N ILE A 259 -25.73 -1.35 -4.87
CA ILE A 259 -25.78 -1.59 -6.32
C ILE A 259 -26.70 -2.77 -6.66
N GLY A 260 -26.70 -3.85 -5.87
CA GLY A 260 -27.62 -4.96 -6.07
C GLY A 260 -29.09 -4.51 -5.97
N ALA A 261 -29.42 -3.71 -4.95
CA ALA A 261 -30.76 -3.14 -4.80
C ALA A 261 -31.14 -2.22 -5.99
N LEU A 262 -30.21 -1.38 -6.45
CA LEU A 262 -30.43 -0.51 -7.61
C LEU A 262 -30.74 -1.33 -8.88
N ILE A 263 -29.98 -2.39 -9.15
CA ILE A 263 -30.21 -3.28 -10.31
C ILE A 263 -31.56 -3.99 -10.20
N ASP A 264 -31.91 -4.51 -9.03
CA ASP A 264 -33.18 -5.21 -8.78
C ASP A 264 -34.40 -4.29 -8.96
N GLU A 265 -34.26 -3.01 -8.70
CA GLU A 265 -35.26 -1.96 -8.92
C GLU A 265 -35.31 -1.47 -10.39
N GLY A 266 -34.40 -1.93 -11.25
CA GLY A 266 -34.34 -1.56 -12.66
C GLY A 266 -33.64 -0.22 -12.91
N GLY A 267 -32.82 0.27 -11.98
CA GLY A 267 -31.94 1.43 -12.17
C GLY A 267 -30.80 1.14 -13.13
N ASP A 268 -30.13 2.16 -13.58
CA ASP A 268 -29.01 2.06 -14.52
C ASP A 268 -27.69 2.63 -13.95
N ILE A 269 -26.59 2.48 -14.70
CA ILE A 269 -25.26 2.93 -14.30
C ILE A 269 -25.18 4.44 -14.00
N MET A 270 -26.07 5.25 -14.57
CA MET A 270 -26.08 6.69 -14.32
C MET A 270 -26.65 7.02 -12.94
N ASP A 271 -27.46 6.11 -12.36
CA ASP A 271 -28.00 6.24 -11.01
C ASP A 271 -27.01 5.74 -9.95
N ALA A 272 -26.03 4.90 -10.34
CA ALA A 272 -25.08 4.30 -9.41
C ALA A 272 -24.33 5.30 -8.51
N PRO A 273 -23.88 6.49 -8.95
CA PRO A 273 -23.22 7.46 -8.07
C PRO A 273 -24.08 7.97 -6.90
N GLU A 274 -25.41 7.84 -7.01
CA GLU A 274 -26.38 8.37 -6.03
C GLU A 274 -26.68 7.38 -4.88
N ILE A 275 -26.13 6.16 -4.90
CA ILE A 275 -26.29 5.20 -3.79
C ILE A 275 -25.71 5.76 -2.49
N ASP A 276 -26.26 5.33 -1.34
CA ASP A 276 -25.79 5.82 -0.04
C ASP A 276 -24.42 5.24 0.34
N GLN A 277 -23.42 6.10 0.33
CA GLN A 277 -22.05 5.84 0.76
C GLN A 277 -21.62 6.79 1.90
N SER A 278 -22.56 7.58 2.45
CA SER A 278 -22.29 8.69 3.37
C SER A 278 -21.56 8.26 4.65
N GLN A 279 -21.69 7.00 5.06
CA GLN A 279 -20.98 6.43 6.20
C GLN A 279 -19.45 6.53 6.08
N TRP A 280 -18.92 6.56 4.85
CA TRP A 280 -17.47 6.62 4.57
C TRP A 280 -16.99 8.00 4.11
N SER A 281 -17.85 9.03 4.21
CA SER A 281 -17.50 10.40 3.80
C SER A 281 -16.37 11.04 4.60
N TYR A 282 -15.96 10.43 5.70
CA TYR A 282 -14.80 10.85 6.50
C TYR A 282 -13.45 10.41 5.91
N LEU A 283 -13.45 9.44 4.97
CA LEU A 283 -12.23 8.95 4.35
C LEU A 283 -11.72 9.95 3.30
N GLU A 284 -10.42 10.19 3.33
CA GLU A 284 -9.76 11.00 2.29
C GLU A 284 -10.07 10.47 0.88
N GLN A 285 -10.14 11.32 -0.12
CA GLN A 285 -10.49 10.98 -1.52
C GLN A 285 -11.95 10.51 -1.73
N PHE A 286 -12.82 10.59 -0.73
CA PHE A 286 -14.22 10.16 -0.87
C PHE A 286 -14.91 10.85 -2.05
N GLU A 287 -14.88 12.18 -2.12
CA GLU A 287 -15.52 12.96 -3.17
C GLU A 287 -15.00 12.62 -4.59
N ASN A 288 -13.74 12.15 -4.68
CA ASN A 288 -13.10 11.82 -5.95
C ASN A 288 -13.37 10.39 -6.42
N LEU A 289 -13.70 9.48 -5.49
CA LEU A 289 -13.71 8.05 -5.77
C LEU A 289 -15.10 7.40 -5.63
N ALA A 290 -15.95 7.86 -4.71
CA ALA A 290 -17.18 7.17 -4.35
C ALA A 290 -18.11 6.93 -5.55
N GLY A 291 -18.38 7.96 -6.36
CA GLY A 291 -19.24 7.83 -7.54
C GLY A 291 -18.67 6.87 -8.60
N ARG A 292 -17.34 6.94 -8.85
CA ARG A 292 -16.68 6.03 -9.79
C ARG A 292 -16.65 4.60 -9.28
N ASN A 293 -16.42 4.40 -7.99
CA ASN A 293 -16.45 3.08 -7.37
C ASN A 293 -17.81 2.41 -7.55
N ALA A 294 -18.91 3.18 -7.35
CA ALA A 294 -20.26 2.72 -7.55
C ALA A 294 -20.54 2.32 -9.02
N GLN A 295 -20.15 3.17 -10.00
CA GLN A 295 -20.29 2.85 -11.42
C GLN A 295 -19.52 1.59 -11.82
N THR A 296 -18.25 1.46 -11.41
CA THR A 296 -17.46 0.26 -11.71
C THR A 296 -18.07 -0.98 -11.05
N THR A 297 -18.62 -0.85 -9.84
CA THR A 297 -19.31 -1.97 -9.18
C THR A 297 -20.57 -2.37 -9.94
N PHE A 298 -21.33 -1.40 -10.46
CA PHE A 298 -22.50 -1.66 -11.30
C PHE A 298 -22.11 -2.43 -12.57
N GLU A 299 -21.08 -2.00 -13.31
CA GLU A 299 -20.55 -2.70 -14.47
C GLU A 299 -20.15 -4.15 -14.17
N GLN A 300 -19.56 -4.41 -13.00
CA GLN A 300 -19.18 -5.75 -12.56
C GLN A 300 -20.39 -6.63 -12.23
N MET A 301 -21.46 -6.05 -11.67
CA MET A 301 -22.62 -6.78 -11.19
C MET A 301 -23.73 -6.97 -12.23
N GLU A 302 -23.81 -6.10 -13.23
CA GLU A 302 -24.84 -6.16 -14.29
C GLU A 302 -24.86 -7.51 -15.03
N TRP A 303 -23.73 -8.21 -15.04
CA TRP A 303 -23.54 -9.48 -15.76
C TRP A 303 -23.34 -10.70 -14.83
N GLU A 304 -23.50 -10.54 -13.51
CA GLU A 304 -23.48 -11.67 -12.58
C GLU A 304 -24.85 -12.38 -12.55
#